data_9af921946c96dd502cdfeb8e46533483
#
_entry.id   9af921946c96dd502cdfeb8e46533483
#
_cell.length_a   1.000
_cell.length_b   1.000
_cell.length_c   1.000
_cell.angle_alpha   90.00
_cell.angle_beta   90.00
_cell.angle_gamma   90.00
#
_symmetry.space_group_name_H-M   'P 1'
#
loop_
_entity.id
_entity.type
_entity.pdbx_description
1 polymer ?
#
loop_
_entity_poly.entity_id
_entity_poly.type
_entity_poly.pdbx_seq_one_letter_code
_entity_poly.pdbx_strand_id
1 'polypeptide(L)'
;AVVNWREQDVDALRRKFNALIELFEDSIGAGVEGLKEDEFTHIDRWLLARFYRRLRDSIEQYRAFRIREAGINMFFEMMNDIKYYEQRASVARRKRIVRNVMDAWLIILSPITPHICEEIWHKLHENKDKTFISVERLPEIREKFIDERVEREEEYLTSLVNDIKEILHV
;
A
#
# COMPACT_ATOMS: atom_id res chain seq x y z
N ALA A 1 8.67 11.27 27.51
CA ALA A 1 8.26 12.16 26.42
C ALA A 1 6.82 12.60 26.69
N VAL A 2 6.56 13.90 26.78
CA VAL A 2 5.20 14.44 26.93
C VAL A 2 4.55 14.32 25.57
N VAL A 3 3.46 13.57 25.47
CA VAL A 3 2.64 13.50 24.27
C VAL A 3 1.97 14.86 24.11
N ASN A 4 2.40 15.66 23.15
CA ASN A 4 1.83 16.97 22.86
C ASN A 4 0.77 16.80 21.76
N TRP A 5 -0.50 17.02 22.11
CA TRP A 5 -1.62 17.02 21.17
C TRP A 5 -1.56 18.30 20.32
N ARG A 6 -1.43 18.15 19.00
CA ARG A 6 -1.47 19.26 18.04
C ARG A 6 -2.60 19.01 17.05
N GLU A 7 -3.56 19.92 16.98
CA GLU A 7 -4.71 19.82 16.06
C GLU A 7 -4.26 19.67 14.59
N GLN A 8 -3.21 20.40 14.21
CA GLN A 8 -2.65 20.32 12.85
C GLN A 8 -2.13 18.93 12.50
N ASP A 9 -1.51 18.23 13.45
CA ASP A 9 -0.99 16.88 13.24
C ASP A 9 -2.14 15.87 13.10
N VAL A 10 -3.22 16.06 13.88
CA VAL A 10 -4.43 15.25 13.79
C VAL A 10 -5.14 15.45 12.46
N ASP A 11 -5.30 16.68 12.00
CA ASP A 11 -5.90 16.99 10.71
C ASP A 11 -5.07 16.46 9.53
N ALA A 12 -3.75 16.52 9.64
CA ALA A 12 -2.86 15.94 8.64
C ALA A 12 -3.00 14.41 8.57
N LEU A 13 -3.09 13.76 9.73
CA LEU A 13 -3.30 12.31 9.81
C LEU A 13 -4.68 11.92 9.28
N ARG A 14 -5.73 12.66 9.64
CA ARG A 14 -7.10 12.44 9.14
C ARG A 14 -7.15 12.49 7.60
N ARG A 15 -6.51 13.49 6.98
CA ARG A 15 -6.42 13.57 5.50
C ARG A 15 -5.74 12.34 4.88
N LYS A 16 -4.69 11.81 5.53
CA LYS A 16 -4.00 10.61 5.05
C LYS A 16 -4.87 9.35 5.18
N PHE A 17 -5.63 9.23 6.27
CA PHE A 17 -6.58 8.12 6.42
C PHE A 17 -7.71 8.19 5.39
N ASN A 18 -8.27 9.38 5.15
CA ASN A 18 -9.30 9.55 4.12
C ASN A 18 -8.77 9.15 2.74
N ALA A 19 -7.55 9.54 2.40
CA ALA A 19 -6.93 9.13 1.13
C ALA A 19 -6.72 7.61 1.02
N LEU A 20 -6.38 6.92 2.12
CA LEU A 20 -6.29 5.46 2.15
C LEU A 20 -7.67 4.80 1.97
N ILE A 21 -8.69 5.31 2.66
CA ILE A 21 -10.07 4.81 2.55
C ILE A 21 -10.56 4.96 1.11
N GLU A 22 -10.40 6.15 0.52
CA GLU A 22 -10.77 6.42 -0.87
C GLU A 22 -10.04 5.49 -1.85
N LEU A 23 -8.74 5.24 -1.64
CA LEU A 23 -7.96 4.31 -2.45
C LEU A 23 -8.56 2.90 -2.43
N PHE A 24 -8.94 2.42 -1.26
CA PHE A 24 -9.52 1.09 -1.09
C PHE A 24 -10.94 1.02 -1.66
N GLU A 25 -11.81 1.99 -1.34
CA GLU A 25 -13.18 2.05 -1.85
C GLU A 25 -13.22 2.13 -3.38
N ASP A 26 -12.35 2.94 -3.97
CA ASP A 26 -12.15 3.02 -5.42
C ASP A 26 -11.78 1.66 -6.04
N SER A 27 -11.04 0.83 -5.30
CA SER A 27 -10.55 -0.46 -5.78
C SER A 27 -11.52 -1.62 -5.53
N ILE A 28 -12.61 -1.38 -4.76
CA ILE A 28 -13.71 -2.34 -4.54
C ILE A 28 -14.84 -2.14 -5.56
N GLY A 29 -14.88 -1.02 -6.27
CA GLY A 29 -15.98 -0.63 -7.18
C GLY A 29 -16.41 -1.75 -8.11
N ALA A 30 -17.68 -1.76 -8.52
CA ALA A 30 -18.28 -2.79 -9.36
C ALA A 30 -17.45 -3.05 -10.63
N GLY A 31 -17.09 -4.32 -10.85
CA GLY A 31 -16.31 -4.74 -12.02
C GLY A 31 -14.80 -4.49 -11.93
N VAL A 32 -14.27 -4.05 -10.78
CA VAL A 32 -12.82 -3.94 -10.59
C VAL A 32 -12.25 -5.30 -10.20
N GLU A 33 -11.63 -5.95 -11.16
CA GLU A 33 -10.85 -7.17 -10.94
C GLU A 33 -9.36 -6.85 -10.88
N GLY A 34 -8.60 -7.66 -10.14
CA GLY A 34 -7.14 -7.57 -10.12
C GLY A 34 -6.53 -7.76 -11.51
N LEU A 35 -5.32 -7.27 -11.70
CA LEU A 35 -4.53 -7.54 -12.90
C LEU A 35 -4.06 -9.01 -12.90
N LYS A 36 -4.03 -9.64 -14.07
CA LYS A 36 -3.37 -10.95 -14.24
C LYS A 36 -1.86 -10.74 -14.40
N GLU A 37 -1.08 -11.77 -14.09
CA GLU A 37 0.39 -11.66 -14.13
C GLU A 37 0.94 -11.32 -15.53
N ASP A 38 0.29 -11.78 -16.58
CA ASP A 38 0.63 -11.50 -17.97
C ASP A 38 0.29 -10.05 -18.42
N GLU A 39 -0.58 -9.38 -17.65
CA GLU A 39 -0.92 -7.96 -17.87
C GLU A 39 0.08 -6.99 -17.19
N PHE A 40 0.97 -7.48 -16.29
CA PHE A 40 1.85 -6.60 -15.50
C PHE A 40 2.87 -5.88 -16.37
N THR A 41 2.83 -4.56 -16.30
CA THR A 41 3.86 -3.67 -16.82
C THR A 41 5.04 -3.58 -15.85
N HIS A 42 6.11 -2.90 -16.24
CA HIS A 42 7.27 -2.67 -15.39
C HIS A 42 6.90 -1.97 -14.08
N ILE A 43 6.08 -0.90 -14.14
CA ILE A 43 5.69 -0.16 -12.94
C ILE A 43 4.77 -0.97 -12.00
N ASP A 44 3.96 -1.89 -12.53
CA ASP A 44 3.16 -2.81 -11.71
C ASP A 44 4.07 -3.78 -10.94
N ARG A 45 5.09 -4.33 -11.60
CA ARG A 45 6.08 -5.22 -10.98
C ARG A 45 6.86 -4.50 -9.89
N TRP A 46 7.22 -3.24 -10.13
CA TRP A 46 7.84 -2.40 -9.13
C TRP A 46 6.94 -2.20 -7.91
N LEU A 47 5.67 -1.84 -8.10
CA LEU A 47 4.75 -1.65 -6.98
C LEU A 47 4.55 -2.94 -6.18
N LEU A 48 4.42 -4.09 -6.85
CA LEU A 48 4.31 -5.39 -6.19
C LEU A 48 5.59 -5.74 -5.42
N ALA A 49 6.77 -5.47 -5.98
CA ALA A 49 8.05 -5.69 -5.31
C ALA A 49 8.15 -4.86 -4.03
N ARG A 50 7.81 -3.56 -4.11
CA ARG A 50 7.73 -2.67 -2.95
C ARG A 50 6.75 -3.16 -1.92
N PHE A 51 5.54 -3.55 -2.33
CA PHE A 51 4.50 -4.05 -1.43
C PHE A 51 4.94 -5.30 -0.68
N TYR A 52 5.41 -6.34 -1.37
CA TYR A 52 5.78 -7.61 -0.72
C TYR A 52 7.05 -7.49 0.13
N ARG A 53 8.00 -6.63 -0.22
CA ARG A 53 9.12 -6.28 0.64
C ARG A 53 8.64 -5.61 1.93
N ARG A 54 7.80 -4.58 1.82
CA ARG A 54 7.22 -3.88 2.98
C ARG A 54 6.38 -4.80 3.86
N LEU A 55 5.61 -5.69 3.24
CA LEU A 55 4.82 -6.69 3.93
C LEU A 55 5.71 -7.62 4.78
N ARG A 56 6.79 -8.14 4.19
CA ARG A 56 7.76 -8.98 4.88
C ARG A 56 8.38 -8.25 6.07
N ASP A 57 8.89 -7.06 5.84
CA ASP A 57 9.54 -6.25 6.87
C ASP A 57 8.54 -5.90 8.00
N SER A 58 7.29 -5.63 7.68
CA SER A 58 6.26 -5.31 8.67
C SER A 58 5.85 -6.52 9.51
N ILE A 59 5.79 -7.72 8.92
CA ILE A 59 5.57 -8.96 9.68
C ILE A 59 6.72 -9.18 10.70
N GLU A 60 7.97 -8.95 10.30
CA GLU A 60 9.12 -9.02 11.20
C GLU A 60 9.07 -7.94 12.29
N GLN A 61 8.66 -6.74 11.94
CA GLN A 61 8.47 -5.63 12.89
C GLN A 61 7.40 -5.96 13.93
N TYR A 62 6.26 -6.55 13.52
CA TYR A 62 5.24 -7.02 14.47
C TYR A 62 5.76 -8.14 15.39
N ARG A 63 6.49 -9.12 14.86
CA ARG A 63 7.13 -10.17 15.68
C ARG A 63 8.11 -9.61 16.70
N ALA A 64 8.75 -8.49 16.38
CA ALA A 64 9.67 -7.77 17.27
C ALA A 64 8.97 -6.71 18.15
N PHE A 65 7.62 -6.68 18.18
CA PHE A 65 6.80 -5.67 18.88
C PHE A 65 7.07 -4.22 18.46
N ARG A 66 7.56 -4.00 17.25
CA ARG A 66 7.82 -2.67 16.67
C ARG A 66 6.60 -2.21 15.84
N ILE A 67 5.46 -2.04 16.52
CA ILE A 67 4.16 -1.75 15.89
C ILE A 67 4.19 -0.42 15.14
N ARG A 68 4.86 0.59 15.70
CA ARG A 68 4.98 1.91 15.08
C ARG A 68 5.70 1.85 13.73
N GLU A 69 6.78 1.12 13.65
CA GLU A 69 7.57 0.93 12.43
C GLU A 69 6.77 0.20 11.36
N ALA A 70 6.03 -0.85 11.75
CA ALA A 70 5.13 -1.54 10.84
C ALA A 70 4.05 -0.60 10.25
N GLY A 71 3.48 0.27 11.11
CA GLY A 71 2.51 1.27 10.67
C GLY A 71 3.11 2.32 9.74
N ILE A 72 4.30 2.82 10.02
CA ILE A 72 5.01 3.74 9.13
C ILE A 72 5.20 3.07 7.77
N ASN A 73 5.70 1.86 7.75
CA ASN A 73 6.03 1.12 6.55
C ASN A 73 4.80 0.83 5.67
N MET A 74 3.74 0.24 6.24
CA MET A 74 2.56 -0.18 5.47
C MET A 74 1.51 0.92 5.26
N PHE A 75 1.55 2.01 6.00
CA PHE A 75 0.65 3.13 5.80
C PHE A 75 1.34 4.29 5.08
N PHE A 76 2.32 4.93 5.71
CA PHE A 76 2.89 6.16 5.16
C PHE A 76 3.76 5.88 3.93
N GLU A 77 4.67 4.94 4.03
CA GLU A 77 5.61 4.64 2.95
C GLU A 77 4.91 3.95 1.77
N MET A 78 3.96 3.07 2.04
CA MET A 78 3.19 2.44 0.96
C MET A 78 2.32 3.45 0.21
N MET A 79 1.74 4.45 0.89
CA MET A 79 1.02 5.55 0.24
C MET A 79 1.95 6.45 -0.59
N ASN A 80 3.22 6.59 -0.23
CA ASN A 80 4.21 7.27 -1.06
C ASN A 80 4.52 6.46 -2.33
N ASP A 81 4.64 5.13 -2.20
CA ASP A 81 4.83 4.25 -3.36
C ASP A 81 3.60 4.31 -4.31
N ILE A 82 2.38 4.37 -3.78
CA ILE A 82 1.16 4.58 -4.59
C ILE A 82 1.22 5.91 -5.36
N LYS A 83 1.59 7.01 -4.70
CA LYS A 83 1.72 8.32 -5.36
C LYS A 83 2.77 8.31 -6.47
N TYR A 84 3.88 7.62 -6.29
CA TYR A 84 4.88 7.45 -7.34
C TYR A 84 4.31 6.65 -8.51
N TYR A 85 3.62 5.55 -8.23
CA TYR A 85 2.96 4.73 -9.23
C TYR A 85 1.94 5.52 -10.07
N GLU A 86 1.15 6.40 -9.44
CA GLU A 86 0.13 7.25 -10.08
C GLU A 86 0.72 8.23 -11.11
N GLN A 87 1.99 8.58 -11.00
CA GLN A 87 2.64 9.44 -11.99
C GLN A 87 2.85 8.74 -13.34
N ARG A 88 2.76 7.41 -13.39
CA ARG A 88 3.10 6.58 -14.54
C ARG A 88 1.99 5.60 -14.95
N ALA A 89 0.94 5.48 -14.16
CA ALA A 89 -0.17 4.57 -14.40
C ALA A 89 -1.51 5.29 -14.39
N SER A 90 -2.47 4.81 -15.18
CA SER A 90 -3.83 5.35 -15.16
C SER A 90 -4.55 5.00 -13.85
N VAL A 91 -5.57 5.79 -13.50
CA VAL A 91 -6.44 5.54 -12.33
C VAL A 91 -7.08 4.15 -12.41
N ALA A 92 -7.55 3.74 -13.59
CA ALA A 92 -8.12 2.40 -13.78
C ALA A 92 -7.12 1.29 -13.48
N ARG A 93 -5.84 1.48 -13.89
CA ARG A 93 -4.79 0.51 -13.61
C ARG A 93 -4.42 0.48 -12.14
N ARG A 94 -4.33 1.64 -11.48
CA ARG A 94 -4.12 1.73 -10.04
C ARG A 94 -5.17 0.94 -9.26
N LYS A 95 -6.45 1.11 -9.58
CA LYS A 95 -7.55 0.37 -8.92
C LYS A 95 -7.34 -1.14 -9.01
N ARG A 96 -6.98 -1.63 -10.19
CA ARG A 96 -6.76 -3.05 -10.43
C ARG A 96 -5.53 -3.60 -9.71
N ILE A 97 -4.39 -2.90 -9.71
CA ILE A 97 -3.19 -3.36 -9.02
C ILE A 97 -3.36 -3.33 -7.49
N VAL A 98 -4.02 -2.31 -6.95
CA VAL A 98 -4.36 -2.23 -5.52
C VAL A 98 -5.27 -3.41 -5.14
N ARG A 99 -6.23 -3.78 -6.00
CA ARG A 99 -7.09 -4.94 -5.78
C ARG A 99 -6.30 -6.25 -5.62
N ASN A 100 -5.16 -6.40 -6.30
CA ASN A 100 -4.30 -7.59 -6.19
C ASN A 100 -3.68 -7.79 -4.79
N VAL A 101 -3.48 -6.71 -4.05
CA VAL A 101 -2.77 -6.73 -2.75
C VAL A 101 -3.67 -6.34 -1.58
N MET A 102 -4.92 -5.99 -1.85
CA MET A 102 -5.81 -5.37 -0.87
C MET A 102 -6.05 -6.24 0.36
N ASP A 103 -6.34 -7.53 0.19
CA ASP A 103 -6.58 -8.45 1.30
C ASP A 103 -5.37 -8.47 2.25
N ALA A 104 -4.17 -8.64 1.70
CA ALA A 104 -2.94 -8.66 2.47
C ALA A 104 -2.66 -7.29 3.14
N TRP A 105 -2.98 -6.21 2.45
CA TRP A 105 -2.77 -4.86 2.98
C TRP A 105 -3.72 -4.53 4.13
N LEU A 106 -5.00 -4.89 4.01
CA LEU A 106 -5.97 -4.73 5.09
C LEU A 106 -5.59 -5.56 6.33
N ILE A 107 -5.21 -6.82 6.14
CA ILE A 107 -4.82 -7.70 7.26
C ILE A 107 -3.61 -7.13 8.01
N ILE A 108 -2.58 -6.68 7.30
CA ILE A 108 -1.37 -6.15 7.95
C ILE A 108 -1.59 -4.79 8.63
N LEU A 109 -2.58 -4.00 8.19
CA LEU A 109 -2.97 -2.74 8.82
C LEU A 109 -3.96 -2.91 9.98
N SER A 110 -4.69 -4.01 10.04
CA SER A 110 -5.77 -4.22 11.02
C SER A 110 -5.34 -4.08 12.50
N PRO A 111 -4.11 -4.43 12.93
CA PRO A 111 -3.69 -4.19 14.31
C PRO A 111 -3.56 -2.70 14.68
N ILE A 112 -3.46 -1.81 13.70
CA ILE A 112 -3.27 -0.36 13.90
C ILE A 112 -4.59 0.39 13.69
N THR A 113 -5.36 -0.02 12.67
CA THR A 113 -6.61 0.62 12.27
C THR A 113 -7.76 -0.38 12.15
N PRO A 114 -8.11 -1.08 13.24
CA PRO A 114 -9.02 -2.23 13.17
C PRO A 114 -10.39 -1.87 12.59
N HIS A 115 -10.99 -0.77 13.01
CA HIS A 115 -12.35 -0.39 12.56
C HIS A 115 -12.39 -0.07 11.06
N ILE A 116 -11.40 0.65 10.53
CA ILE A 116 -11.32 0.98 9.11
C ILE A 116 -11.10 -0.30 8.30
N CYS A 117 -10.17 -1.14 8.73
CA CYS A 117 -9.87 -2.38 8.02
C CYS A 117 -11.06 -3.34 8.03
N GLU A 118 -11.79 -3.44 9.14
CA GLU A 118 -12.99 -4.28 9.25
C GLU A 118 -14.10 -3.80 8.32
N GLU A 119 -14.36 -2.48 8.29
CA GLU A 119 -15.38 -1.90 7.40
C GLU A 119 -15.08 -2.17 5.93
N ILE A 120 -13.83 -1.91 5.50
CA ILE A 120 -13.40 -2.16 4.12
C ILE A 120 -13.41 -3.67 3.80
N TRP A 121 -13.01 -4.51 4.75
CA TRP A 121 -13.04 -5.96 4.61
C TRP A 121 -14.44 -6.50 4.34
N HIS A 122 -15.44 -5.99 5.09
CA HIS A 122 -16.83 -6.37 4.87
C HIS A 122 -17.36 -5.92 3.49
N LYS A 123 -17.03 -4.71 3.05
CA LYS A 123 -17.38 -4.22 1.70
C LYS A 123 -16.74 -5.09 0.61
N LEU A 124 -15.49 -5.51 0.82
CA LEU A 124 -14.73 -6.32 -0.11
C LEU A 124 -15.26 -7.75 -0.26
N HIS A 125 -15.84 -8.29 0.81
CA HIS A 125 -16.29 -9.68 0.92
C HIS A 125 -17.81 -9.79 1.16
N GLU A 126 -18.61 -8.81 0.71
CA GLU A 126 -20.07 -8.73 0.95
C GLU A 126 -20.86 -10.01 0.67
N ASN A 127 -20.38 -10.84 -0.28
CA ASN A 127 -21.06 -12.07 -0.71
C ASN A 127 -20.42 -13.37 -0.15
N LYS A 128 -19.48 -13.25 0.78
CA LYS A 128 -18.84 -14.41 1.43
C LYS A 128 -19.32 -14.53 2.87
N ASP A 129 -19.20 -15.71 3.45
CA ASP A 129 -19.44 -15.92 4.87
C ASP A 129 -18.68 -14.85 5.66
N LYS A 130 -19.43 -14.07 6.45
CA LYS A 130 -18.91 -12.90 7.17
C LYS A 130 -17.86 -13.34 8.21
N THR A 131 -16.61 -13.43 7.78
CA THR A 131 -15.47 -13.57 8.69
C THR A 131 -14.96 -12.20 9.06
N PHE A 132 -14.55 -12.05 10.33
CA PHE A 132 -13.91 -10.83 10.80
C PHE A 132 -12.44 -10.84 10.38
N ILE A 133 -11.92 -9.68 9.94
CA ILE A 133 -10.51 -9.55 9.58
C ILE A 133 -9.58 -9.91 10.74
N SER A 134 -10.04 -9.71 11.98
CA SER A 134 -9.29 -10.01 13.21
C SER A 134 -8.99 -11.49 13.44
N VAL A 135 -9.69 -12.41 12.75
CA VAL A 135 -9.43 -13.86 12.83
C VAL A 135 -8.63 -14.39 11.64
N GLU A 136 -8.33 -13.51 10.68
CA GLU A 136 -7.55 -13.89 9.51
C GLU A 136 -6.08 -14.14 9.87
N ARG A 137 -5.47 -15.05 9.12
CA ARG A 137 -4.04 -15.33 9.27
C ARG A 137 -3.21 -14.23 8.63
N LEU A 138 -2.00 -14.03 9.14
CA LEU A 138 -1.04 -13.14 8.48
C LEU A 138 -0.88 -13.54 6.99
N PRO A 139 -0.83 -12.55 6.09
CA PRO A 139 -0.78 -12.82 4.66
C PRO A 139 0.54 -13.50 4.27
N GLU A 140 0.47 -14.34 3.25
CA GLU A 140 1.64 -14.98 2.69
C GLU A 140 2.48 -13.99 1.89
N ILE A 141 3.79 -14.05 2.09
CA ILE A 141 4.75 -13.27 1.31
C ILE A 141 4.96 -13.99 -0.03
N ARG A 142 4.59 -13.33 -1.12
CA ARG A 142 4.84 -13.86 -2.47
C ARG A 142 6.23 -13.46 -2.93
N GLU A 143 7.24 -14.22 -2.51
CA GLU A 143 8.67 -13.96 -2.79
C GLU A 143 8.96 -13.74 -4.28
N LYS A 144 8.22 -14.38 -5.18
CA LYS A 144 8.35 -14.20 -6.63
C LYS A 144 8.15 -12.76 -7.13
N PHE A 145 7.48 -11.92 -6.34
CA PHE A 145 7.27 -10.52 -6.68
C PHE A 145 8.32 -9.58 -6.05
N ILE A 146 9.14 -10.07 -5.12
CA ILE A 146 10.24 -9.27 -4.56
C ILE A 146 11.39 -9.28 -5.57
N ASP A 147 11.47 -8.22 -6.38
CA ASP A 147 12.44 -8.10 -7.47
C ASP A 147 13.32 -6.85 -7.27
N GLU A 148 14.52 -7.07 -6.76
CA GLU A 148 15.52 -6.01 -6.53
C GLU A 148 16.00 -5.34 -7.82
N ARG A 149 15.93 -6.04 -8.94
CA ARG A 149 16.33 -5.48 -10.22
C ARG A 149 15.36 -4.40 -10.64
N VAL A 150 14.07 -4.68 -10.60
CA VAL A 150 13.00 -3.74 -10.93
C VAL A 150 13.06 -2.51 -10.02
N GLU A 151 13.32 -2.69 -8.73
CA GLU A 151 13.46 -1.57 -7.79
C GLU A 151 14.67 -0.69 -8.14
N ARG A 152 15.84 -1.28 -8.44
CA ARG A 152 17.03 -0.53 -8.85
C ARG A 152 16.85 0.20 -10.18
N GLU A 153 16.15 -0.40 -11.13
CA GLU A 153 15.84 0.24 -12.41
C GLU A 153 14.98 1.50 -12.21
N GLU A 154 13.98 1.46 -11.30
CA GLU A 154 13.16 2.63 -10.97
C GLU A 154 13.91 3.69 -10.14
N GLU A 155 14.79 3.29 -9.23
CA GLU A 155 15.68 4.21 -8.52
C GLU A 155 16.60 4.97 -9.49
N TYR A 156 17.18 4.26 -10.47
CA TYR A 156 17.98 4.89 -11.51
C TYR A 156 17.20 5.88 -12.36
N LEU A 157 15.98 5.52 -12.78
CA LEU A 157 15.09 6.43 -13.53
C LEU A 157 14.76 7.68 -12.72
N THR A 158 14.48 7.52 -11.42
CA THR A 158 14.19 8.65 -10.52
C THR A 158 15.40 9.58 -10.39
N SER A 159 16.60 9.03 -10.21
CA SER A 159 17.84 9.81 -10.16
C SER A 159 18.04 10.58 -11.45
N LEU A 160 17.93 9.91 -12.59
CA LEU A 160 18.09 10.54 -13.90
C LEU A 160 17.10 11.70 -14.12
N VAL A 161 15.84 11.53 -13.75
CA VAL A 161 14.83 12.59 -13.85
C VAL A 161 15.18 13.78 -12.95
N ASN A 162 15.69 13.54 -11.74
CA ASN A 162 16.12 14.60 -10.84
C ASN A 162 17.33 15.35 -11.38
N ASP A 163 18.33 14.64 -11.91
CA ASP A 163 19.52 15.25 -12.55
C ASP A 163 19.11 16.16 -13.74
N ILE A 164 18.15 15.69 -14.56
CA ILE A 164 17.63 16.50 -15.68
C ILE A 164 16.92 17.76 -15.17
N LYS A 165 16.11 17.65 -14.10
CA LYS A 165 15.44 18.81 -13.51
C LYS A 165 16.44 19.83 -12.96
N GLU A 166 17.49 19.37 -12.28
CA GLU A 166 18.56 20.24 -11.80
C GLU A 166 19.27 20.98 -12.92
N ILE A 167 19.57 20.29 -14.04
CA ILE A 167 20.22 20.91 -15.20
C ILE A 167 19.28 21.97 -15.86
N LEU A 168 17.99 21.69 -15.90
CA LEU A 168 17.01 22.59 -16.50
C LEU A 168 16.58 23.72 -15.55
N HIS A 169 17.05 23.75 -14.30
CA HIS A 169 16.64 24.70 -13.26
C HIS A 169 15.10 24.78 -13.07
N VAL A 170 14.39 23.65 -13.16
CA VAL A 170 12.93 23.55 -13.03
C VAL A 170 12.54 23.00 -11.66
#